data_0f52267e003d4e234674f9ed1a2fb839
#
_entry.id   0f52267e003d4e234674f9ed1a2fb839
#
_cell.length_a   1.000
_cell.length_b   1.000
_cell.length_c   1.000
_cell.angle_alpha   90.00
_cell.angle_beta   90.00
_cell.angle_gamma   90.00
#
_symmetry.space_group_name_H-M   'P 1'
#
loop_
_entity.id
_entity.type
_entity.pdbx_description
1 polymer ?
#
loop_
_entity_poly.entity_id
_entity_poly.type
_entity_poly.pdbx_seq_one_letter_code
_entity_poly.pdbx_strand_id
1 'polypeptide(L)'
;MYQNCNNAPPQYLHTMASPWPFSAWEMDVIGTITPKTSNGHEFILVAIDYFTKWVEVCSFKNVTQVAVTRFVKNNIICRYGMPEMLIIDNASNLNNHMMDQLCQRFKIQHHNSAPYLLKMNGAIEAANKNVKKILSKMTETYKDWHEHLPYALCAYRTSVRTFVGATSYSLVYTMEAMLPVEMEIPSLRILSQTQLDEAKWAQARYEQLNFIDEKRLTVLCHGQLY
;
A
#
# COMPACT_ATOMS: atom_id res chain seq x y z
N MET A 1 34.89 -26.55 -15.60
CA MET A 1 33.62 -27.29 -15.41
C MET A 1 32.50 -26.26 -15.26
N TYR A 2 31.82 -25.94 -16.33
CA TYR A 2 30.65 -25.04 -16.30
C TYR A 2 29.43 -25.94 -16.13
N GLN A 3 28.79 -25.85 -14.96
CA GLN A 3 27.58 -26.58 -14.68
C GLN A 3 26.35 -25.89 -15.29
N ASN A 4 25.61 -26.72 -16.02
CA ASN A 4 24.30 -26.54 -16.62
C ASN A 4 23.39 -25.50 -15.94
N CYS A 5 23.16 -24.37 -16.61
CA CYS A 5 21.96 -23.61 -16.44
C CYS A 5 20.80 -24.42 -17.05
N ASN A 6 19.95 -24.99 -16.22
CA ASN A 6 18.69 -25.56 -16.65
C ASN A 6 17.85 -24.42 -17.29
N ASN A 7 17.73 -24.46 -18.61
CA ASN A 7 16.75 -23.68 -19.36
C ASN A 7 15.34 -24.21 -19.02
N ALA A 8 14.75 -23.70 -17.94
CA ALA A 8 13.32 -23.81 -17.77
C ALA A 8 12.67 -23.00 -18.90
N PRO A 9 11.66 -23.54 -19.61
CA PRO A 9 10.97 -22.79 -20.63
C PRO A 9 10.43 -21.49 -20.02
N PRO A 10 10.42 -20.36 -20.77
CA PRO A 10 9.88 -19.11 -20.28
C PRO A 10 8.41 -19.34 -19.92
N GLN A 11 8.14 -19.46 -18.62
CA GLN A 11 6.76 -19.33 -18.15
C GLN A 11 6.29 -17.95 -18.58
N TYR A 12 5.15 -17.90 -19.25
CA TYR A 12 4.49 -16.66 -19.59
C TYR A 12 4.45 -15.82 -18.33
N LEU A 13 5.12 -14.67 -18.36
CA LEU A 13 5.05 -13.64 -17.33
C LEU A 13 3.60 -13.18 -17.29
N HIS A 14 2.80 -13.83 -16.46
CA HIS A 14 1.50 -13.29 -16.12
C HIS A 14 1.76 -11.96 -15.45
N THR A 15 1.54 -10.88 -16.19
CA THR A 15 1.39 -9.56 -15.60
C THR A 15 0.24 -9.69 -14.61
N MET A 16 0.55 -9.72 -13.31
CA MET A 16 -0.47 -9.70 -12.29
C MET A 16 -1.19 -8.34 -12.33
N ALA A 17 -2.22 -8.28 -13.12
CA ALA A 17 -3.20 -7.23 -12.98
C ALA A 17 -4.10 -7.63 -11.80
N SER A 18 -3.93 -6.97 -10.66
CA SER A 18 -4.93 -7.04 -9.61
C SER A 18 -6.23 -6.44 -10.19
N PRO A 19 -7.30 -7.22 -10.34
CA PRO A 19 -8.47 -6.78 -11.11
C PRO A 19 -9.30 -5.71 -10.39
N TRP A 20 -9.19 -5.62 -9.05
CA TRP A 20 -9.91 -4.65 -8.23
C TRP A 20 -9.13 -4.25 -6.98
N PRO A 21 -9.51 -3.12 -6.35
CA PRO A 21 -8.88 -2.65 -5.11
C PRO A 21 -8.88 -3.70 -4.01
N PHE A 22 -7.76 -3.79 -3.29
CA PHE A 22 -7.56 -4.63 -2.10
C PHE A 22 -7.57 -6.15 -2.35
N SER A 23 -7.58 -6.60 -3.61
CA SER A 23 -7.54 -8.03 -3.94
C SER A 23 -6.16 -8.65 -3.77
N ALA A 24 -5.09 -7.90 -3.99
CA ALA A 24 -3.72 -8.37 -3.89
C ALA A 24 -2.84 -7.41 -3.07
N TRP A 25 -2.22 -7.94 -2.03
CA TRP A 25 -1.31 -7.19 -1.16
C TRP A 25 0.09 -7.77 -1.19
N GLU A 26 1.07 -6.90 -1.19
CA GLU A 26 2.48 -7.27 -1.04
C GLU A 26 3.01 -6.71 0.27
N MET A 27 3.83 -7.51 0.97
CA MET A 27 4.37 -7.16 2.28
C MET A 27 5.89 -7.25 2.31
N ASP A 28 6.49 -6.27 3.01
CA ASP A 28 7.93 -6.19 3.23
C ASP A 28 8.24 -5.53 4.57
N VAL A 29 9.48 -5.66 5.03
CA VAL A 29 10.00 -5.06 6.26
C VAL A 29 11.09 -4.06 5.96
N ILE A 30 10.87 -2.82 6.38
CA ILE A 30 11.91 -1.81 6.45
C ILE A 30 12.59 -1.93 7.83
N GLY A 31 13.86 -2.22 7.86
CA GLY A 31 14.66 -2.31 9.09
C GLY A 31 16.15 -2.24 8.77
N THR A 32 17.02 -1.98 9.68
CA THR A 32 16.83 -1.34 10.99
C THR A 32 16.87 0.18 10.82
N ILE A 33 15.98 0.91 11.48
CA ILE A 33 15.95 2.37 11.40
C ILE A 33 16.73 2.92 12.60
N THR A 34 17.70 3.78 12.31
CA THR A 34 18.51 4.48 13.33
C THR A 34 18.23 5.98 13.27
N PRO A 35 18.12 6.67 14.42
CA PRO A 35 18.15 6.13 15.78
C PRO A 35 16.88 5.33 16.14
N LYS A 36 17.01 4.40 17.09
CA LYS A 36 15.85 3.74 17.70
C LYS A 36 14.97 4.77 18.39
N THR A 37 13.67 4.55 18.33
CA THR A 37 12.71 5.40 19.05
C THR A 37 12.79 5.20 20.56
N SER A 38 12.18 6.10 21.34
CA SER A 38 12.11 6.01 22.81
C SER A 38 11.52 4.70 23.31
N ASN A 39 10.55 4.13 22.58
CA ASN A 39 9.93 2.84 22.88
C ASN A 39 10.71 1.64 22.30
N GLY A 40 11.85 1.88 21.64
CA GLY A 40 12.74 0.87 21.08
C GLY A 40 12.31 0.30 19.74
N HIS A 41 11.36 0.92 19.01
CA HIS A 41 11.00 0.51 17.67
C HIS A 41 12.15 0.82 16.68
N GLU A 42 12.44 -0.14 15.81
CA GLU A 42 13.49 -0.05 14.79
C GLU A 42 13.11 -0.68 13.44
N PHE A 43 11.92 -1.29 13.38
CA PHE A 43 11.39 -1.91 12.16
C PHE A 43 10.04 -1.31 11.79
N ILE A 44 9.77 -1.25 10.48
CA ILE A 44 8.46 -0.91 9.94
C ILE A 44 8.02 -2.06 9.02
N LEU A 45 6.89 -2.67 9.34
CA LEU A 45 6.20 -3.58 8.45
C LEU A 45 5.35 -2.76 7.50
N VAL A 46 5.49 -2.99 6.20
CA VAL A 46 4.79 -2.28 5.13
C VAL A 46 3.94 -3.28 4.36
N ALA A 47 2.71 -2.93 4.06
CA ALA A 47 1.87 -3.64 3.12
C ALA A 47 1.34 -2.66 2.08
N ILE A 48 1.40 -3.03 0.79
CA ILE A 48 0.90 -2.23 -0.32
C ILE A 48 -0.17 -3.00 -1.09
N ASP A 49 -1.32 -2.36 -1.32
CA ASP A 49 -2.31 -2.86 -2.27
C ASP A 49 -1.83 -2.66 -3.70
N TYR A 50 -1.87 -3.72 -4.47
CA TYR A 50 -1.32 -3.73 -5.83
C TYR A 50 -2.07 -2.83 -6.79
N PHE A 51 -3.38 -2.68 -6.60
CA PHE A 51 -4.24 -1.88 -7.46
C PHE A 51 -4.12 -0.37 -7.16
N THR A 52 -4.49 0.02 -5.94
CA THR A 52 -4.58 1.44 -5.55
C THR A 52 -3.25 2.05 -5.15
N LYS A 53 -2.22 1.21 -4.94
CA LYS A 53 -0.96 1.58 -4.30
C LYS A 53 -1.17 2.15 -2.89
N TRP A 54 -2.28 1.78 -2.26
CA TRP A 54 -2.55 2.10 -0.86
C TRP A 54 -1.56 1.39 0.05
N VAL A 55 -1.03 2.09 1.02
CA VAL A 55 -0.01 1.56 1.93
C VAL A 55 -0.55 1.55 3.36
N GLU A 56 -0.40 0.41 4.02
CA GLU A 56 -0.54 0.25 5.46
C GLU A 56 0.83 -0.01 6.07
N VAL A 57 1.10 0.60 7.23
CA VAL A 57 2.35 0.39 7.95
C VAL A 57 2.12 0.24 9.45
N CYS A 58 3.05 -0.45 10.10
CA CYS A 58 3.12 -0.50 11.56
C CYS A 58 4.58 -0.61 11.99
N SER A 59 4.95 0.14 13.04
CA SER A 59 6.30 0.07 13.59
C SER A 59 6.39 -0.99 14.69
N PHE A 60 7.55 -1.66 14.76
CA PHE A 60 7.81 -2.73 15.72
C PHE A 60 9.21 -2.63 16.31
N LYS A 61 9.33 -3.07 17.57
CA LYS A 61 10.63 -3.33 18.19
C LYS A 61 11.28 -4.59 17.60
N ASN A 62 10.47 -5.64 17.41
CA ASN A 62 10.86 -6.89 16.78
C ASN A 62 9.74 -7.35 15.85
N VAL A 63 10.10 -7.78 14.66
CA VAL A 63 9.15 -8.36 13.70
C VAL A 63 9.01 -9.84 14.01
N THR A 64 8.05 -10.18 14.86
CA THR A 64 7.74 -11.57 15.23
C THR A 64 6.61 -12.11 14.36
N GLN A 65 6.54 -13.44 14.21
CA GLN A 65 5.46 -14.11 13.48
C GLN A 65 4.07 -13.71 13.97
N VAL A 66 3.89 -13.62 15.30
CA VAL A 66 2.64 -13.18 15.93
C VAL A 66 2.28 -11.74 15.56
N ALA A 67 3.28 -10.85 15.55
CA ALA A 67 3.07 -9.45 15.22
C ALA A 67 2.65 -9.29 13.76
N VAL A 68 3.30 -10.00 12.84
CA VAL A 68 2.99 -10.00 11.40
C VAL A 68 1.57 -10.53 11.15
N THR A 69 1.24 -11.70 11.71
CA THR A 69 -0.10 -12.28 11.57
C THR A 69 -1.20 -11.36 12.11
N ARG A 70 -0.94 -10.71 13.26
CA ARG A 70 -1.85 -9.71 13.85
C ARG A 70 -2.01 -8.49 12.96
N PHE A 71 -0.92 -8.03 12.35
CA PHE A 71 -0.96 -6.91 11.42
C PHE A 71 -1.83 -7.23 10.20
N VAL A 72 -1.65 -8.38 9.54
CA VAL A 72 -2.48 -8.81 8.41
C VAL A 72 -3.96 -8.87 8.81
N LYS A 73 -4.26 -9.47 9.95
CA LYS A 73 -5.63 -9.59 10.43
C LYS A 73 -6.26 -8.21 10.69
N ASN A 74 -5.58 -7.34 11.43
CA ASN A 74 -6.19 -6.10 11.92
C ASN A 74 -6.11 -4.95 10.90
N ASN A 75 -5.00 -4.85 10.15
CA ASN A 75 -4.75 -3.73 9.25
C ASN A 75 -5.17 -4.01 7.81
N ILE A 76 -5.24 -5.28 7.41
CA ILE A 76 -5.66 -5.66 6.06
C ILE A 76 -7.08 -6.25 6.11
N ILE A 77 -7.24 -7.45 6.69
CA ILE A 77 -8.51 -8.17 6.61
C ILE A 77 -9.66 -7.41 7.26
N CYS A 78 -9.46 -6.89 8.48
CA CYS A 78 -10.53 -6.18 9.20
C CYS A 78 -10.86 -4.80 8.62
N ARG A 79 -9.98 -4.22 7.80
CA ARG A 79 -10.21 -2.88 7.23
C ARG A 79 -10.70 -2.91 5.78
N TYR A 80 -10.18 -3.84 4.98
CA TYR A 80 -10.38 -3.86 3.53
C TYR A 80 -11.06 -5.12 3.03
N GLY A 81 -11.36 -6.07 3.91
CA GLY A 81 -11.88 -7.37 3.55
C GLY A 81 -10.80 -8.40 3.30
N MET A 82 -11.20 -9.59 2.91
CA MET A 82 -10.29 -10.70 2.62
C MET A 82 -9.68 -10.52 1.24
N PRO A 83 -8.36 -10.37 1.12
CA PRO A 83 -7.70 -10.34 -0.17
C PRO A 83 -7.74 -11.73 -0.82
N GLU A 84 -7.68 -11.77 -2.13
CA GLU A 84 -7.50 -13.04 -2.86
C GLU A 84 -6.06 -13.55 -2.72
N MET A 85 -5.11 -12.60 -2.65
CA MET A 85 -3.70 -12.91 -2.69
C MET A 85 -2.89 -12.07 -1.71
N LEU A 86 -1.92 -12.73 -1.07
CA LEU A 86 -0.91 -12.10 -0.23
C LEU A 86 0.48 -12.53 -0.70
N ILE A 87 1.29 -11.56 -1.10
CA ILE A 87 2.66 -11.78 -1.56
C ILE A 87 3.59 -11.36 -0.43
N ILE A 88 4.45 -12.25 -0.02
CA ILE A 88 5.35 -12.05 1.11
C ILE A 88 6.77 -12.40 0.69
N ASP A 89 7.75 -11.58 1.11
CA ASP A 89 9.15 -11.91 0.91
C ASP A 89 9.55 -13.16 1.72
N ASN A 90 10.54 -13.90 1.22
CA ASN A 90 11.05 -15.15 1.81
C ASN A 90 11.72 -14.97 3.20
N ALA A 91 11.66 -13.77 3.78
CA ALA A 91 12.15 -13.55 5.13
C ALA A 91 11.39 -14.45 6.13
N SER A 92 12.13 -15.24 6.90
CA SER A 92 11.61 -16.25 7.84
C SER A 92 10.60 -15.68 8.87
N ASN A 93 10.69 -14.40 9.14
CA ASN A 93 9.78 -13.70 10.06
C ASN A 93 8.41 -13.41 9.42
N LEU A 94 8.37 -13.27 8.11
CA LEU A 94 7.15 -12.99 7.34
C LEU A 94 6.51 -14.30 6.86
N ASN A 95 7.31 -15.20 6.31
CA ASN A 95 6.87 -16.48 5.79
C ASN A 95 6.99 -17.57 6.88
N ASN A 96 5.87 -17.94 7.48
CA ASN A 96 5.85 -18.84 8.62
C ASN A 96 4.51 -19.59 8.73
N HIS A 97 4.53 -20.70 9.52
CA HIS A 97 3.36 -21.54 9.72
C HIS A 97 2.09 -20.83 10.21
N MET A 98 2.22 -19.80 11.04
CA MET A 98 1.06 -19.01 11.50
C MET A 98 0.42 -18.22 10.35
N MET A 99 1.24 -17.72 9.42
CA MET A 99 0.77 -17.03 8.23
C MET A 99 0.07 -18.01 7.29
N ASP A 100 0.66 -19.20 7.07
CA ASP A 100 0.03 -20.24 6.26
C ASP A 100 -1.33 -20.66 6.81
N GLN A 101 -1.44 -20.86 8.15
CA GLN A 101 -2.71 -21.15 8.79
C GLN A 101 -3.73 -20.02 8.62
N LEU A 102 -3.29 -18.76 8.73
CA LEU A 102 -4.16 -17.61 8.49
C LEU A 102 -4.68 -17.61 7.05
N CYS A 103 -3.79 -17.76 6.09
CA CYS A 103 -4.13 -17.78 4.66
C CYS A 103 -5.07 -18.94 4.32
N GLN A 104 -4.80 -20.14 4.83
CA GLN A 104 -5.68 -21.30 4.65
C GLN A 104 -7.07 -21.08 5.25
N ARG A 105 -7.15 -20.54 6.47
CA ARG A 105 -8.41 -20.27 7.17
C ARG A 105 -9.30 -19.29 6.39
N PHE A 106 -8.70 -18.26 5.80
CA PHE A 106 -9.42 -17.21 5.06
C PHE A 106 -9.44 -17.45 3.54
N LYS A 107 -8.90 -18.58 3.06
CA LYS A 107 -8.79 -18.95 1.63
C LYS A 107 -8.03 -17.90 0.82
N ILE A 108 -7.01 -17.29 1.40
CA ILE A 108 -6.11 -16.34 0.77
C ILE A 108 -4.98 -17.11 0.08
N GLN A 109 -4.71 -16.82 -1.18
CA GLN A 109 -3.56 -17.40 -1.88
C GLN A 109 -2.29 -16.75 -1.35
N HIS A 110 -1.41 -17.58 -0.76
CA HIS A 110 -0.13 -17.14 -0.23
C HIS A 110 0.97 -17.41 -1.26
N HIS A 111 1.64 -16.35 -1.70
CA HIS A 111 2.76 -16.45 -2.64
C HIS A 111 4.03 -15.89 -2.02
N ASN A 112 5.11 -16.65 -2.20
CA ASN A 112 6.44 -16.17 -1.87
C ASN A 112 6.95 -15.31 -3.02
N SER A 113 7.48 -14.14 -2.71
CA SER A 113 8.18 -13.28 -3.66
C SER A 113 9.40 -14.04 -4.17
N ALA A 114 9.33 -14.58 -5.38
CA ALA A 114 10.49 -15.22 -6.01
C ALA A 114 11.42 -14.15 -6.58
N PRO A 115 12.76 -14.31 -6.48
CA PRO A 115 13.73 -13.33 -6.99
C PRO A 115 13.60 -13.03 -8.49
N TYR A 116 12.88 -13.86 -9.23
CA TYR A 116 12.66 -13.74 -10.68
C TYR A 116 11.44 -12.92 -11.08
N LEU A 117 10.60 -12.47 -10.12
CA LEU A 117 9.43 -11.64 -10.39
C LEU A 117 9.74 -10.15 -10.10
N LEU A 118 10.80 -9.63 -10.71
CA LEU A 118 11.29 -8.26 -10.57
C LEU A 118 10.18 -7.18 -10.78
N LYS A 119 9.20 -7.46 -11.63
CA LYS A 119 8.06 -6.55 -11.82
C LYS A 119 7.06 -6.56 -10.65
N MET A 120 6.98 -7.64 -9.89
CA MET A 120 6.09 -7.71 -8.72
C MET A 120 6.67 -6.94 -7.54
N ASN A 121 7.98 -7.00 -7.33
CA ASN A 121 8.65 -6.31 -6.23
C ASN A 121 8.78 -4.79 -6.43
N GLY A 122 8.71 -4.31 -7.68
CA GLY A 122 8.92 -2.90 -8.00
C GLY A 122 7.94 -1.94 -7.31
N ALA A 123 6.70 -2.36 -7.07
CA ALA A 123 5.69 -1.52 -6.41
C ALA A 123 5.99 -1.34 -4.91
N ILE A 124 6.36 -2.42 -4.21
CA ILE A 124 6.70 -2.37 -2.78
C ILE A 124 8.04 -1.67 -2.57
N GLU A 125 9.02 -1.91 -3.45
CA GLU A 125 10.31 -1.20 -3.40
C GLU A 125 10.14 0.30 -3.57
N ALA A 126 9.32 0.73 -4.55
CA ALA A 126 8.99 2.14 -4.75
C ALA A 126 8.24 2.74 -3.54
N ALA A 127 7.31 1.98 -2.94
CA ALA A 127 6.62 2.39 -1.73
C ALA A 127 7.59 2.52 -0.56
N ASN A 128 8.44 1.51 -0.33
CA ASN A 128 9.45 1.51 0.71
C ASN A 128 10.41 2.69 0.57
N LYS A 129 10.89 2.96 -0.65
CA LYS A 129 11.76 4.10 -0.95
C LYS A 129 11.07 5.42 -0.64
N ASN A 130 9.82 5.58 -1.01
CA ASN A 130 9.05 6.79 -0.75
C ASN A 130 8.76 6.98 0.74
N VAL A 131 8.35 5.92 1.43
CA VAL A 131 8.14 5.94 2.88
C VAL A 131 9.45 6.29 3.60
N LYS A 132 10.55 5.63 3.25
CA LYS A 132 11.89 5.94 3.80
C LYS A 132 12.28 7.40 3.56
N LYS A 133 12.07 7.93 2.35
CA LYS A 133 12.38 9.33 2.02
C LYS A 133 11.56 10.32 2.83
N ILE A 134 10.27 10.05 3.04
CA ILE A 134 9.40 10.89 3.86
C ILE A 134 9.85 10.82 5.32
N LEU A 135 10.11 9.61 5.82
CA LEU A 135 10.56 9.38 7.18
C LEU A 135 11.92 10.04 7.44
N SER A 136 12.90 9.92 6.52
CA SER A 136 14.23 10.53 6.74
C SER A 136 14.14 12.04 6.98
N LYS A 137 13.26 12.72 6.21
CA LYS A 137 13.00 14.15 6.43
C LYS A 137 12.37 14.46 7.79
N MET A 138 11.56 13.53 8.31
CA MET A 138 10.93 13.67 9.61
C MET A 138 11.89 13.31 10.75
N THR A 139 12.72 12.28 10.59
CA THR A 139 13.64 11.78 11.62
C THR A 139 14.85 12.69 11.83
N GLU A 140 15.24 13.49 10.84
CA GLU A 140 16.26 14.54 11.03
C GLU A 140 15.88 15.52 12.14
N THR A 141 14.58 15.73 12.34
CA THR A 141 14.05 16.68 13.33
C THR A 141 13.54 15.98 14.60
N TYR A 142 13.09 14.71 14.50
CA TYR A 142 12.38 14.02 15.58
C TYR A 142 12.99 12.66 15.90
N LYS A 143 13.41 12.46 17.16
CA LYS A 143 13.91 11.15 17.62
C LYS A 143 12.83 10.07 17.63
N ASP A 144 11.57 10.45 17.87
CA ASP A 144 10.43 9.53 17.95
C ASP A 144 9.65 9.45 16.62
N TRP A 145 10.35 9.01 15.57
CA TRP A 145 9.79 8.88 14.22
C TRP A 145 8.53 8.00 14.14
N HIS A 146 8.34 7.07 15.08
CA HIS A 146 7.17 6.20 15.09
C HIS A 146 5.86 6.97 15.33
N GLU A 147 5.90 8.07 16.06
CA GLU A 147 4.74 8.97 16.26
C GLU A 147 4.40 9.74 15.00
N HIS A 148 5.40 10.01 14.16
CA HIS A 148 5.23 10.72 12.89
C HIS A 148 4.85 9.80 11.71
N LEU A 149 4.87 8.49 11.91
CA LEU A 149 4.54 7.52 10.86
C LEU A 149 3.14 7.71 10.24
N PRO A 150 2.08 8.04 11.00
CA PRO A 150 0.77 8.37 10.43
C PRO A 150 0.80 9.56 9.48
N TYR A 151 1.58 10.59 9.78
CA TYR A 151 1.73 11.77 8.91
C TYR A 151 2.49 11.42 7.64
N ALA A 152 3.53 10.56 7.73
CA ALA A 152 4.25 10.04 6.57
C ALA A 152 3.32 9.27 5.64
N LEU A 153 2.43 8.46 6.20
CA LEU A 153 1.40 7.75 5.43
C LEU A 153 0.40 8.71 4.78
N CYS A 154 -0.06 9.71 5.50
CA CYS A 154 -0.96 10.73 4.96
C CYS A 154 -0.32 11.40 3.74
N ALA A 155 0.93 11.87 3.88
CA ALA A 155 1.68 12.47 2.78
C ALA A 155 1.87 11.50 1.60
N TYR A 156 2.14 10.22 1.87
CA TYR A 156 2.24 9.20 0.83
C TYR A 156 0.92 9.01 0.09
N ARG A 157 -0.19 8.86 0.80
CA ARG A 157 -1.52 8.55 0.25
C ARG A 157 -2.11 9.71 -0.55
N THR A 158 -1.77 10.95 -0.18
CA THR A 158 -2.25 12.17 -0.83
C THR A 158 -1.34 12.68 -1.95
N SER A 159 -0.17 12.07 -2.15
CA SER A 159 0.72 12.41 -3.26
C SER A 159 0.25 11.77 -4.56
N VAL A 160 0.23 12.56 -5.64
CA VAL A 160 -0.12 12.07 -6.98
C VAL A 160 0.95 11.09 -7.47
N ARG A 161 0.51 9.94 -7.98
CA ARG A 161 1.35 8.96 -8.63
C ARG A 161 1.44 9.30 -10.11
N THR A 162 2.61 9.68 -10.57
CA THR A 162 2.85 10.10 -11.97
C THR A 162 2.41 9.05 -12.98
N PHE A 163 2.62 7.77 -12.65
CA PHE A 163 2.23 6.64 -13.49
C PHE A 163 0.70 6.45 -13.60
N VAL A 164 -0.04 6.78 -12.55
CA VAL A 164 -1.49 6.56 -12.45
C VAL A 164 -2.26 7.85 -12.73
N GLY A 165 -1.62 9.02 -12.57
CA GLY A 165 -2.26 10.33 -12.67
C GLY A 165 -3.26 10.63 -11.54
N ALA A 166 -3.26 9.80 -10.47
CA ALA A 166 -4.18 9.89 -9.34
C ALA A 166 -3.44 9.69 -8.01
N THR A 167 -4.05 10.12 -6.92
CA THR A 167 -3.59 9.78 -5.58
C THR A 167 -4.11 8.42 -5.15
N SER A 168 -3.38 7.69 -4.31
CA SER A 168 -3.91 6.46 -3.71
C SER A 168 -5.19 6.73 -2.91
N TYR A 169 -5.29 7.92 -2.31
CA TYR A 169 -6.47 8.34 -1.57
C TYR A 169 -7.72 8.43 -2.48
N SER A 170 -7.60 9.07 -3.65
CA SER A 170 -8.73 9.20 -4.56
C SER A 170 -9.18 7.87 -5.18
N LEU A 171 -8.25 6.93 -5.37
CA LEU A 171 -8.59 5.58 -5.86
C LEU A 171 -9.35 4.74 -4.83
N VAL A 172 -9.16 5.03 -3.54
CA VAL A 172 -9.86 4.34 -2.44
C VAL A 172 -11.19 5.02 -2.13
N TYR A 173 -11.17 6.33 -1.90
CA TYR A 173 -12.32 7.08 -1.36
C TYR A 173 -13.13 7.84 -2.40
N THR A 174 -12.76 7.78 -3.68
CA THR A 174 -13.45 8.48 -4.80
C THR A 174 -13.27 10.00 -4.82
N MET A 175 -12.59 10.55 -3.83
CA MET A 175 -12.38 11.99 -3.67
C MET A 175 -10.95 12.26 -3.21
N GLU A 176 -10.46 13.46 -3.48
CA GLU A 176 -9.17 13.87 -2.92
C GLU A 176 -9.30 14.19 -1.42
N ALA A 177 -8.23 13.89 -0.68
CA ALA A 177 -8.17 14.23 0.74
C ALA A 177 -8.24 15.75 0.93
N MET A 178 -8.89 16.16 2.00
CA MET A 178 -8.79 17.54 2.49
C MET A 178 -7.46 17.70 3.20
N LEU A 179 -6.64 18.63 2.74
CA LEU A 179 -5.35 18.92 3.36
C LEU A 179 -5.52 19.89 4.53
N PRO A 180 -4.68 19.85 5.57
CA PRO A 180 -4.78 20.76 6.70
C PRO A 180 -4.78 22.23 6.29
N VAL A 181 -4.02 22.63 5.28
CA VAL A 181 -4.01 24.00 4.75
C VAL A 181 -5.36 24.44 4.15
N GLU A 182 -6.14 23.49 3.62
CA GLU A 182 -7.46 23.79 3.04
C GLU A 182 -8.54 24.06 4.11
N MET A 183 -8.26 23.73 5.38
CA MET A 183 -9.13 24.10 6.51
C MET A 183 -8.99 25.58 6.86
N GLU A 184 -7.80 26.16 6.66
CA GLU A 184 -7.55 27.58 6.90
C GLU A 184 -7.83 28.43 5.67
N ILE A 185 -7.43 27.92 4.49
CA ILE A 185 -7.61 28.57 3.18
C ILE A 185 -8.35 27.59 2.26
N PRO A 186 -9.70 27.62 2.25
CA PRO A 186 -10.48 26.69 1.44
C PRO A 186 -10.17 26.82 -0.04
N SER A 187 -9.86 25.69 -0.67
CA SER A 187 -9.70 25.63 -2.13
C SER A 187 -11.03 25.83 -2.85
N LEU A 188 -10.98 26.21 -4.14
CA LEU A 188 -12.19 26.36 -4.95
C LEU A 188 -13.04 25.07 -4.97
N ARG A 189 -12.42 23.92 -4.88
CA ARG A 189 -13.10 22.63 -4.76
C ARG A 189 -13.97 22.56 -3.50
N ILE A 190 -13.43 22.97 -2.35
CA ILE A 190 -14.17 22.96 -1.08
C ILE A 190 -15.27 24.00 -1.11
N LEU A 191 -14.98 25.23 -1.55
CA LEU A 191 -15.96 26.30 -1.66
C LEU A 191 -17.12 25.91 -2.56
N SER A 192 -16.87 25.27 -3.69
CA SER A 192 -17.93 24.81 -4.58
C SER A 192 -18.80 23.72 -3.95
N GLN A 193 -18.24 22.82 -3.16
CA GLN A 193 -18.99 21.77 -2.47
C GLN A 193 -19.86 22.31 -1.31
N THR A 194 -19.37 23.31 -0.60
CA THR A 194 -20.11 23.92 0.54
C THR A 194 -21.26 24.79 0.09
N GLN A 195 -21.28 25.26 -1.16
CA GLN A 195 -22.36 26.08 -1.73
C GLN A 195 -23.48 25.26 -2.38
N LEU A 196 -23.33 23.94 -2.47
CA LEU A 196 -24.34 23.07 -3.03
C LEU A 196 -25.48 22.85 -2.02
N ASP A 197 -26.74 22.92 -2.50
CA ASP A 197 -27.85 22.36 -1.74
C ASP A 197 -27.74 20.83 -1.64
N GLU A 198 -28.49 20.24 -0.72
CA GLU A 198 -28.39 18.81 -0.42
C GLU A 198 -28.64 17.92 -1.65
N ALA A 199 -29.59 18.30 -2.51
CA ALA A 199 -29.93 17.55 -3.71
C ALA A 199 -28.80 17.60 -4.75
N LYS A 200 -28.22 18.77 -4.96
CA LYS A 200 -27.07 18.93 -5.87
C LYS A 200 -25.82 18.28 -5.32
N TRP A 201 -25.61 18.32 -3.99
CA TRP A 201 -24.52 17.61 -3.36
C TRP A 201 -24.63 16.09 -3.57
N ALA A 202 -25.85 15.53 -3.33
CA ALA A 202 -26.10 14.10 -3.55
C ALA A 202 -25.88 13.70 -5.01
N GLN A 203 -26.36 14.52 -5.96
CA GLN A 203 -26.16 14.29 -7.38
C GLN A 203 -24.65 14.32 -7.77
N ALA A 204 -23.93 15.35 -7.33
CA ALA A 204 -22.49 15.46 -7.57
C ALA A 204 -21.72 14.28 -6.95
N ARG A 205 -22.15 13.81 -5.78
CA ARG A 205 -21.55 12.63 -5.13
C ARG A 205 -21.82 11.36 -5.92
N TYR A 206 -23.03 11.18 -6.41
CA TYR A 206 -23.39 10.05 -7.26
C TYR A 206 -22.54 10.01 -8.55
N GLU A 207 -22.39 11.15 -9.21
CA GLU A 207 -21.54 11.29 -10.39
C GLU A 207 -20.07 10.95 -10.09
N GLN A 208 -19.52 11.44 -8.95
CA GLN A 208 -18.17 11.09 -8.51
C GLN A 208 -17.99 9.59 -8.29
N LEU A 209 -19.00 8.92 -7.74
CA LEU A 209 -18.96 7.47 -7.53
C LEU A 209 -18.96 6.70 -8.86
N ASN A 210 -19.67 7.18 -9.86
CA ASN A 210 -19.66 6.57 -11.19
C ASN A 210 -18.30 6.78 -11.90
N PHE A 211 -17.67 7.96 -11.75
CA PHE A 211 -16.36 8.24 -12.33
C PHE A 211 -15.21 7.43 -11.72
N ILE A 212 -15.40 6.80 -10.55
CA ILE A 212 -14.31 6.01 -9.97
C ILE A 212 -14.00 4.77 -10.81
N ASP A 213 -15.01 4.16 -11.37
CA ASP A 213 -14.82 2.95 -12.18
C ASP A 213 -14.07 3.28 -13.46
N GLU A 214 -14.31 4.43 -14.06
CA GLU A 214 -13.51 4.94 -15.20
C GLU A 214 -12.05 5.21 -14.80
N LYS A 215 -11.82 5.87 -13.65
CA LYS A 215 -10.47 6.08 -13.13
C LYS A 215 -9.76 4.76 -12.85
N ARG A 216 -10.45 3.81 -12.25
CA ARG A 216 -9.91 2.48 -11.96
C ARG A 216 -9.59 1.72 -13.24
N LEU A 217 -10.45 1.81 -14.27
CA LEU A 217 -10.22 1.22 -15.58
C LEU A 217 -8.99 1.83 -16.24
N THR A 218 -8.82 3.14 -16.17
CA THR A 218 -7.64 3.84 -16.68
C THR A 218 -6.36 3.32 -16.02
N VAL A 219 -6.37 3.10 -14.70
CA VAL A 219 -5.23 2.52 -13.96
C VAL A 219 -4.90 1.11 -14.46
N LEU A 220 -5.92 0.28 -14.69
CA LEU A 220 -5.73 -1.07 -15.26
C LEU A 220 -5.10 -1.02 -16.65
N CYS A 221 -5.61 -0.16 -17.53
CA CYS A 221 -5.07 0.00 -18.88
C CYS A 221 -3.61 0.48 -18.87
N HIS A 222 -3.28 1.45 -18.03
CA HIS A 222 -1.90 1.92 -17.88
C HIS A 222 -0.97 0.86 -17.26
N GLY A 223 -1.48 0.04 -16.34
CA GLY A 223 -0.72 -1.06 -15.73
C GLY A 223 -0.40 -2.21 -16.69
N GLN A 224 -1.15 -2.37 -17.76
CA GLN A 224 -0.90 -3.38 -18.80
C GLN A 224 0.10 -2.94 -19.87
N LEU A 225 0.32 -1.62 -20.02
CA LEU A 225 1.20 -1.06 -21.05
C LEU A 225 2.69 -1.03 -20.64
N TYR A 226 3.02 -1.34 -19.39
CA TYR A 226 4.39 -1.38 -18.84
C TYR A 226 4.66 -2.68 -18.09
#